data_62382c7a5fff166ba693d951f3a410df
#
_entry.id   62382c7a5fff166ba693d951f3a410df
#
_cell.length_a   1.000
_cell.length_b   1.000
_cell.length_c   1.000
_cell.angle_alpha   90.00
_cell.angle_beta   90.00
_cell.angle_gamma   90.00
#
_symmetry.space_group_name_H-M   'P 1'
#
loop_
_entity.id
_entity.type
_entity.pdbx_description
1 polymer ?
#
loop_
_entity_poly.entity_id
_entity_poly.type
_entity_poly.pdbx_seq_one_letter_code
_entity_poly.pdbx_strand_id
1 'polypeptide(L)'
;MEPLPTETELPESTPPPGRASSARAFLRDVVESLVLALLIYLVINTLTGRFYVRGSSMEPTLHNGQYLVVSKISYRLSEPQRGDIVVFVSPNGAGEDYIKRIIGLPGERVEIRDGVVWINGYRLDEPYLNSGIPYTGSWVLGPDEYFVLGDNRANSSDSHAWGPLPRKNIIGKAWLCYWPPQHWGMIPHYSFPSPGGEQE
;
A
#
# COMPACT_ATOMS: atom_id res chain seq x y z
N MET A 1 -30.22 -80.07 -41.17
CA MET A 1 -30.85 -78.74 -41.41
C MET A 1 -30.39 -77.84 -40.26
N GLU A 2 -29.31 -77.15 -40.48
CA GLU A 2 -28.61 -76.38 -39.48
C GLU A 2 -29.06 -74.90 -39.61
N PRO A 3 -29.39 -74.19 -38.55
CA PRO A 3 -29.84 -72.78 -38.67
C PRO A 3 -28.63 -71.90 -38.89
N LEU A 4 -28.79 -70.93 -39.80
CA LEU A 4 -27.87 -69.85 -40.11
C LEU A 4 -27.60 -68.91 -38.87
N PRO A 5 -26.34 -68.40 -38.76
CA PRO A 5 -26.00 -67.53 -37.67
C PRO A 5 -26.63 -66.14 -37.83
N THR A 6 -27.14 -65.62 -36.72
CA THR A 6 -27.76 -64.31 -36.54
C THR A 6 -26.76 -63.20 -36.83
N GLU A 7 -27.16 -62.26 -37.64
CA GLU A 7 -26.41 -61.04 -37.99
C GLU A 7 -26.11 -60.21 -36.72
N THR A 8 -24.82 -59.99 -36.46
CA THR A 8 -24.38 -59.16 -35.35
C THR A 8 -24.54 -57.70 -35.77
N GLU A 9 -25.45 -56.97 -35.11
CA GLU A 9 -25.62 -55.54 -35.26
C GLU A 9 -24.31 -54.84 -34.87
N LEU A 10 -23.71 -54.11 -35.80
CA LEU A 10 -22.58 -53.20 -35.56
C LEU A 10 -23.04 -52.02 -34.72
N PRO A 11 -22.25 -51.58 -33.73
CA PRO A 11 -22.61 -50.41 -32.93
C PRO A 11 -22.64 -49.17 -33.81
N GLU A 12 -23.77 -48.45 -33.73
CA GLU A 12 -24.03 -47.16 -34.40
C GLU A 12 -22.99 -46.12 -33.96
N SER A 13 -22.13 -45.71 -34.88
CA SER A 13 -21.10 -44.71 -34.64
C SER A 13 -21.78 -43.34 -34.48
N THR A 14 -21.83 -42.83 -33.23
CA THR A 14 -22.21 -41.43 -32.97
C THR A 14 -21.33 -40.47 -33.73
N PRO A 15 -21.85 -39.55 -34.53
CA PRO A 15 -21.05 -38.60 -35.27
C PRO A 15 -20.25 -37.69 -34.32
N PRO A 16 -18.99 -37.33 -34.67
CA PRO A 16 -18.19 -36.44 -33.84
C PRO A 16 -18.88 -35.07 -33.69
N PRO A 17 -18.76 -34.41 -32.53
CA PRO A 17 -19.38 -33.10 -32.31
C PRO A 17 -18.88 -32.12 -33.36
N GLY A 18 -19.83 -31.47 -34.08
CA GLY A 18 -19.53 -30.64 -35.22
C GLY A 18 -18.59 -29.46 -34.84
N ARG A 19 -17.63 -29.14 -35.71
CA ARG A 19 -16.62 -28.06 -35.55
C ARG A 19 -17.24 -26.72 -35.11
N ALA A 20 -18.51 -26.44 -35.45
CA ALA A 20 -19.21 -25.22 -35.05
C ALA A 20 -19.56 -25.15 -33.56
N SER A 21 -19.79 -26.31 -32.89
CA SER A 21 -20.05 -26.35 -31.45
C SER A 21 -18.77 -26.11 -30.64
N SER A 22 -17.63 -26.61 -31.13
CA SER A 22 -16.34 -26.40 -30.49
C SER A 22 -15.84 -24.94 -30.63
N ALA A 23 -16.09 -24.27 -31.76
CA ALA A 23 -15.74 -22.88 -31.96
C ALA A 23 -16.55 -21.93 -31.06
N ARG A 24 -17.85 -22.19 -30.87
CA ARG A 24 -18.71 -21.42 -29.98
C ARG A 24 -18.32 -21.63 -28.51
N ALA A 25 -18.00 -22.83 -28.10
CA ALA A 25 -17.50 -23.12 -26.74
C ALA A 25 -16.18 -22.40 -26.49
N PHE A 26 -15.23 -22.49 -27.42
CA PHE A 26 -13.95 -21.77 -27.31
C PHE A 26 -14.15 -20.25 -27.22
N LEU A 27 -15.00 -19.65 -28.06
CA LEU A 27 -15.28 -18.22 -28.02
C LEU A 27 -15.89 -17.79 -26.67
N ARG A 28 -16.80 -18.60 -26.13
CA ARG A 28 -17.38 -18.35 -24.80
C ARG A 28 -16.30 -18.37 -23.72
N ASP A 29 -15.45 -19.38 -23.71
CA ASP A 29 -14.39 -19.52 -22.70
C ASP A 29 -13.38 -18.35 -22.78
N VAL A 30 -13.06 -17.85 -23.99
CA VAL A 30 -12.25 -16.66 -24.17
C VAL A 30 -12.94 -15.42 -23.63
N VAL A 31 -14.24 -15.22 -23.94
CA VAL A 31 -15.01 -14.08 -23.44
C VAL A 31 -15.11 -14.11 -21.91
N GLU A 32 -15.42 -15.27 -21.31
CA GLU A 32 -15.49 -15.43 -19.86
C GLU A 32 -14.13 -15.10 -19.21
N SER A 33 -13.02 -15.57 -19.80
CA SER A 33 -11.67 -15.26 -19.30
C SER A 33 -11.35 -13.76 -19.40
N LEU A 34 -11.72 -13.10 -20.50
CA LEU A 34 -11.52 -11.65 -20.66
C LEU A 34 -12.37 -10.83 -19.69
N VAL A 35 -13.63 -11.23 -19.48
CA VAL A 35 -14.52 -10.58 -18.49
C VAL A 35 -13.94 -10.72 -17.08
N LEU A 36 -13.48 -11.91 -16.70
CA LEU A 36 -12.85 -12.15 -15.41
C LEU A 36 -11.57 -11.32 -15.24
N ALA A 37 -10.71 -11.29 -16.25
CA ALA A 37 -9.48 -10.49 -16.24
C ALA A 37 -9.79 -9.00 -16.10
N LEU A 38 -10.81 -8.49 -16.81
CA LEU A 38 -11.26 -7.11 -16.69
C LEU A 38 -11.79 -6.79 -15.29
N LEU A 39 -12.60 -7.67 -14.71
CA LEU A 39 -13.11 -7.50 -13.35
C LEU A 39 -11.98 -7.45 -12.33
N ILE A 40 -11.02 -8.37 -12.40
CA ILE A 40 -9.83 -8.38 -11.53
C ILE A 40 -9.04 -7.07 -11.70
N TYR A 41 -8.80 -6.65 -12.93
CA TYR A 41 -8.11 -5.37 -13.22
C TYR A 41 -8.84 -4.17 -12.60
N LEU A 42 -10.15 -4.07 -12.75
CA LEU A 42 -10.95 -2.99 -12.19
C LEU A 42 -10.90 -2.99 -10.64
N VAL A 43 -10.98 -4.17 -10.02
CA VAL A 43 -10.86 -4.31 -8.57
C VAL A 43 -9.50 -3.82 -8.10
N ILE A 44 -8.40 -4.33 -8.69
CA ILE A 44 -7.04 -3.92 -8.32
C ILE A 44 -6.86 -2.42 -8.50
N ASN A 45 -7.27 -1.87 -9.64
CA ASN A 45 -7.12 -0.45 -9.93
C ASN A 45 -7.92 0.47 -9.00
N THR A 46 -9.05 -0.02 -8.47
CA THR A 46 -9.88 0.72 -7.50
C THR A 46 -9.27 0.70 -6.09
N LEU A 47 -8.66 -0.42 -5.70
CA LEU A 47 -8.13 -0.64 -4.36
C LEU A 47 -6.70 -0.13 -4.19
N THR A 48 -5.99 0.09 -5.28
CA THR A 48 -4.59 0.53 -5.26
C THR A 48 -4.36 1.82 -6.02
N GLY A 49 -3.28 2.52 -5.67
CA GLY A 49 -2.74 3.65 -6.42
C GLY A 49 -1.30 3.38 -6.81
N ARG A 50 -0.85 3.97 -7.91
CA ARG A 50 0.55 3.93 -8.34
C ARG A 50 1.15 5.31 -8.16
N PHE A 51 2.27 5.38 -7.45
CA PHE A 51 2.93 6.63 -7.13
C PHE A 51 4.41 6.57 -7.50
N TYR A 52 4.96 7.71 -7.86
CA TYR A 52 6.36 7.88 -8.16
C TYR A 52 7.02 8.75 -7.08
N VAL A 53 8.09 8.25 -6.48
CA VAL A 53 8.83 8.97 -5.43
C VAL A 53 9.70 10.04 -6.06
N ARG A 54 9.45 11.30 -5.68
CA ARG A 54 10.27 12.46 -6.06
C ARG A 54 11.01 13.02 -4.85
N GLY A 55 12.30 13.26 -5.03
CA GLY A 55 13.16 13.84 -4.01
C GLY A 55 13.69 12.80 -3.02
N SER A 56 14.37 13.29 -2.00
CA SER A 56 15.14 12.51 -1.03
C SER A 56 14.57 12.52 0.38
N SER A 57 13.36 13.05 0.59
CA SER A 57 12.79 13.25 1.94
C SER A 57 12.53 11.97 2.72
N MET A 58 12.46 10.82 2.05
CA MET A 58 12.24 9.51 2.66
C MET A 58 13.50 8.62 2.67
N GLU A 59 14.66 9.15 2.28
CA GLU A 59 15.92 8.43 2.44
C GLU A 59 16.26 8.23 3.92
N PRO A 60 16.83 7.08 4.26
CA PRO A 60 17.31 6.00 3.38
C PRO A 60 16.24 4.97 2.99
N THR A 61 15.01 5.05 3.52
CA THR A 61 13.98 4.03 3.33
C THR A 61 13.44 3.99 1.89
N LEU A 62 13.17 5.15 1.30
CA LEU A 62 12.72 5.27 -0.08
C LEU A 62 13.59 6.28 -0.83
N HIS A 63 13.91 5.94 -2.08
CA HIS A 63 14.78 6.75 -2.93
C HIS A 63 14.03 7.40 -4.09
N ASN A 64 14.55 8.51 -4.56
CA ASN A 64 14.06 9.16 -5.77
C ASN A 64 14.05 8.19 -6.96
N GLY A 65 12.99 8.20 -7.75
CA GLY A 65 12.87 7.33 -8.93
C GLY A 65 12.14 6.01 -8.68
N GLN A 66 11.77 5.70 -7.45
CA GLN A 66 11.00 4.49 -7.14
C GLN A 66 9.52 4.62 -7.51
N TYR A 67 8.95 3.52 -7.98
CA TYR A 67 7.52 3.38 -8.22
C TYR A 67 6.89 2.48 -7.18
N LEU A 68 5.83 2.97 -6.56
CA LEU A 68 5.18 2.33 -5.43
C LEU A 68 3.74 1.96 -5.74
N VAL A 69 3.30 0.83 -5.18
CA VAL A 69 1.89 0.50 -5.02
C VAL A 69 1.43 0.97 -3.65
N VAL A 70 0.37 1.74 -3.62
CA VAL A 70 -0.26 2.27 -2.41
C VAL A 70 -1.63 1.62 -2.24
N SER A 71 -1.88 1.03 -1.09
CA SER A 71 -3.15 0.44 -0.71
C SER A 71 -4.11 1.52 -0.21
N LYS A 72 -5.17 1.78 -0.98
CA LYS A 72 -6.23 2.72 -0.59
C LYS A 72 -7.26 2.09 0.36
N ILE A 73 -7.34 0.76 0.36
CA ILE A 73 -8.29 0.04 1.19
C ILE A 73 -7.81 -0.14 2.63
N SER A 74 -6.50 -0.14 2.88
CA SER A 74 -5.94 -0.37 4.22
C SER A 74 -6.62 0.49 5.28
N TYR A 75 -6.79 1.77 4.99
CA TYR A 75 -7.36 2.73 5.94
C TYR A 75 -8.89 2.91 5.84
N ARG A 76 -9.55 2.00 5.10
CA ARG A 76 -11.01 1.77 5.20
C ARG A 76 -11.33 0.64 6.19
N LEU A 77 -10.36 -0.25 6.42
CA LEU A 77 -10.51 -1.44 7.25
C LEU A 77 -9.80 -1.30 8.61
N SER A 78 -8.81 -0.42 8.72
CA SER A 78 -8.04 -0.17 9.94
C SER A 78 -7.64 1.30 10.03
N GLU A 79 -7.30 1.76 11.23
CA GLU A 79 -6.72 3.09 11.40
C GLU A 79 -5.23 3.12 11.04
N PRO A 80 -4.73 4.27 10.54
CA PRO A 80 -3.30 4.47 10.33
C PRO A 80 -2.51 4.29 11.62
N GLN A 81 -1.42 3.56 11.56
CA GLN A 81 -0.59 3.21 12.71
C GLN A 81 0.72 4.02 12.70
N ARG A 82 1.29 4.23 13.90
CA ARG A 82 2.64 4.78 14.03
C ARG A 82 3.65 3.89 13.29
N GLY A 83 4.54 4.51 12.50
CA GLY A 83 5.51 3.81 11.66
C GLY A 83 5.03 3.49 10.25
N ASP A 84 3.74 3.65 9.94
CA ASP A 84 3.23 3.51 8.58
C ASP A 84 3.80 4.59 7.66
N ILE A 85 4.21 4.21 6.47
CA ILE A 85 4.53 5.15 5.40
C ILE A 85 3.26 5.39 4.59
N VAL A 86 2.84 6.64 4.54
CA VAL A 86 1.57 7.06 3.93
C VAL A 86 1.77 8.02 2.78
N VAL A 87 0.90 7.90 1.78
CA VAL A 87 0.73 8.91 0.72
C VAL A 87 -0.51 9.73 1.03
N PHE A 88 -0.39 11.04 0.91
CA PHE A 88 -1.44 11.99 1.25
C PHE A 88 -1.37 13.25 0.37
N VAL A 89 -2.52 13.94 0.25
CA VAL A 89 -2.59 15.25 -0.40
C VAL A 89 -1.97 16.29 0.54
N SER A 90 -1.02 17.06 0.01
CA SER A 90 -0.33 18.09 0.79
C SER A 90 -1.31 19.11 1.39
N PRO A 91 -1.23 19.41 2.69
CA PRO A 91 -2.07 20.42 3.31
C PRO A 91 -1.74 21.86 2.87
N ASN A 92 -0.58 22.08 2.25
CA ASN A 92 -0.12 23.39 1.79
C ASN A 92 -0.81 23.89 0.51
N GLY A 93 -1.82 23.18 0.00
CA GLY A 93 -2.59 23.61 -1.16
C GLY A 93 -1.88 23.50 -2.51
N ALA A 94 -0.69 22.90 -2.57
CA ALA A 94 0.08 22.75 -3.80
C ALA A 94 -0.53 21.71 -4.79
N GLY A 95 -1.56 20.97 -4.36
CA GLY A 95 -2.18 19.90 -5.17
C GLY A 95 -1.26 18.71 -5.45
N GLU A 96 -0.13 18.65 -4.76
CA GLU A 96 0.83 17.56 -4.87
C GLU A 96 0.63 16.51 -3.79
N ASP A 97 0.88 15.26 -4.16
CA ASP A 97 0.88 14.14 -3.22
C ASP A 97 2.25 14.00 -2.57
N TYR A 98 2.26 13.90 -1.24
CA TYR A 98 3.47 13.69 -0.45
C TYR A 98 3.50 12.28 0.13
N ILE A 99 4.71 11.80 0.40
CA ILE A 99 4.93 10.53 1.09
C ILE A 99 5.78 10.79 2.33
N LYS A 100 5.28 10.35 3.51
CA LYS A 100 5.94 10.52 4.81
C LYS A 100 5.61 9.34 5.73
N ARG A 101 6.33 9.25 6.84
CA ARG A 101 6.07 8.29 7.91
C ARG A 101 5.24 8.90 9.02
N ILE A 102 4.22 8.15 9.48
CA ILE A 102 3.43 8.54 10.66
C ILE A 102 4.28 8.39 11.91
N ILE A 103 4.38 9.47 12.68
CA ILE A 103 5.14 9.56 13.93
C ILE A 103 4.21 9.78 15.12
N GLY A 104 3.24 10.68 15.01
CA GLY A 104 2.24 10.96 16.04
C GLY A 104 0.86 10.51 15.61
N LEU A 105 0.08 10.00 16.57
CA LEU A 105 -1.30 9.55 16.40
C LEU A 105 -2.28 10.57 16.99
N PRO A 106 -3.57 10.50 16.64
CA PRO A 106 -4.60 11.40 17.17
C PRO A 106 -4.58 11.48 18.70
N GLY A 107 -4.68 12.71 19.21
CA GLY A 107 -4.71 13.01 20.63
C GLY A 107 -3.36 13.01 21.34
N GLU A 108 -2.27 12.72 20.66
CA GLU A 108 -0.93 12.68 21.25
C GLU A 108 -0.24 14.03 21.27
N ARG A 109 0.70 14.16 22.19
CA ARG A 109 1.71 15.22 22.19
C ARG A 109 2.98 14.70 21.56
N VAL A 110 3.43 15.36 20.51
CA VAL A 110 4.71 15.08 19.85
C VAL A 110 5.68 16.20 20.22
N GLU A 111 6.85 15.83 20.72
CA GLU A 111 7.94 16.77 21.03
C GLU A 111 9.20 16.33 20.30
N ILE A 112 9.92 17.28 19.75
CA ILE A 112 11.24 17.06 19.17
C ILE A 112 12.22 17.90 19.98
N ARG A 113 13.11 17.22 20.67
CA ARG A 113 14.18 17.84 21.49
C ARG A 113 15.40 16.94 21.54
N ASP A 114 16.57 17.53 21.69
CA ASP A 114 17.85 16.82 21.78
C ASP A 114 18.12 15.87 20.61
N GLY A 115 17.58 16.22 19.41
CA GLY A 115 17.74 15.41 18.19
C GLY A 115 16.87 14.16 18.11
N VAL A 116 15.88 13.98 19.02
CA VAL A 116 15.00 12.82 19.14
C VAL A 116 13.54 13.20 19.23
N VAL A 117 12.65 12.29 18.84
CA VAL A 117 11.20 12.43 18.99
C VAL A 117 10.78 11.85 20.35
N TRP A 118 9.82 12.55 20.98
CA TRP A 118 9.16 12.12 22.20
C TRP A 118 7.64 12.13 21.97
N ILE A 119 6.97 11.07 22.38
CA ILE A 119 5.51 10.92 22.30
C ILE A 119 4.96 10.81 23.70
N ASN A 120 4.13 11.76 24.11
CA ASN A 120 3.55 11.84 25.46
C ASN A 120 4.62 11.73 26.58
N GLY A 121 5.82 12.26 26.34
CA GLY A 121 6.95 12.21 27.26
C GLY A 121 7.82 10.97 27.17
N TYR A 122 7.50 9.98 26.35
CA TYR A 122 8.31 8.79 26.10
C TYR A 122 9.16 8.95 24.85
N ARG A 123 10.43 8.59 24.93
CA ARG A 123 11.35 8.62 23.80
C ARG A 123 10.90 7.60 22.74
N LEU A 124 10.81 8.04 21.50
CA LEU A 124 10.56 7.15 20.35
C LEU A 124 11.92 6.62 19.85
N ASP A 125 12.04 5.29 19.76
CA ASP A 125 13.22 4.67 19.14
C ASP A 125 13.00 4.51 17.66
N GLU A 126 13.88 5.11 16.84
CA GLU A 126 13.73 5.20 15.39
C GLU A 126 14.96 4.61 14.67
N PRO A 127 15.08 3.27 14.62
CA PRO A 127 16.29 2.59 14.13
C PRO A 127 16.55 2.78 12.63
N TYR A 128 15.59 3.29 11.87
CA TYR A 128 15.71 3.58 10.44
C TYR A 128 16.39 4.93 10.15
N LEU A 129 16.62 5.75 11.15
CA LEU A 129 17.30 7.04 10.98
C LEU A 129 18.82 6.88 10.97
N ASN A 130 19.46 7.58 10.04
CA ASN A 130 20.92 7.64 9.95
C ASN A 130 21.52 8.87 10.64
N SER A 131 20.70 9.85 11.04
CA SER A 131 21.12 11.12 11.65
C SER A 131 20.10 11.64 12.62
N GLY A 132 20.54 12.48 13.55
CA GLY A 132 19.66 13.20 14.48
C GLY A 132 18.78 14.23 13.77
N ILE A 133 17.82 14.78 14.51
CA ILE A 133 16.85 15.77 14.03
C ILE A 133 17.41 17.18 14.30
N PRO A 134 17.58 18.04 13.27
CA PRO A 134 18.25 19.32 13.41
C PRO A 134 17.35 20.46 13.93
N TYR A 135 16.10 20.18 14.29
CA TYR A 135 15.13 21.16 14.77
C TYR A 135 14.45 20.70 16.06
N THR A 136 13.76 21.62 16.73
CA THR A 136 13.00 21.37 17.96
C THR A 136 11.58 21.91 17.82
N GLY A 137 10.64 21.35 18.59
CA GLY A 137 9.25 21.81 18.58
C GLY A 137 8.34 20.93 19.43
N SER A 138 7.10 21.39 19.62
CA SER A 138 6.07 20.64 20.34
C SER A 138 4.71 20.89 19.69
N TRP A 139 3.97 19.81 19.46
CA TRP A 139 2.65 19.81 18.83
C TRP A 139 1.70 18.93 19.63
N VAL A 140 0.46 19.36 19.76
CA VAL A 140 -0.63 18.57 20.34
C VAL A 140 -1.59 18.26 19.22
N LEU A 141 -1.84 16.97 18.98
CA LEU A 141 -2.65 16.51 17.88
C LEU A 141 -4.13 16.46 18.26
N GLY A 142 -4.97 16.92 17.35
CA GLY A 142 -6.42 16.76 17.46
C GLY A 142 -6.88 15.30 17.23
N PRO A 143 -8.19 15.04 17.37
CA PRO A 143 -8.76 13.70 17.28
C PRO A 143 -8.65 13.06 15.89
N ASP A 144 -8.49 13.84 14.84
CA ASP A 144 -8.36 13.40 13.44
C ASP A 144 -7.04 13.88 12.80
N GLU A 145 -6.00 14.09 13.61
CA GLU A 145 -4.73 14.63 13.17
C GLU A 145 -3.60 13.66 13.42
N TYR A 146 -2.71 13.57 12.44
CA TYR A 146 -1.49 12.78 12.48
C TYR A 146 -0.28 13.69 12.37
N PHE A 147 0.83 13.31 13.00
CA PHE A 147 2.10 13.97 12.81
C PHE A 147 2.98 13.10 11.93
N VAL A 148 3.40 13.64 10.79
CA VAL A 148 4.18 12.87 9.81
C VAL A 148 5.53 13.53 9.57
N LEU A 149 6.58 12.70 9.47
CA LEU A 149 7.94 13.15 9.18
C LEU A 149 8.53 12.36 8.01
N GLY A 150 9.42 13.04 7.26
CA GLY A 150 10.32 12.33 6.35
C GLY A 150 11.39 11.58 7.12
N ASP A 151 11.86 10.46 6.58
CA ASP A 151 12.97 9.73 7.19
C ASP A 151 14.29 10.50 7.06
N ASN A 152 14.43 11.33 6.00
CA ASN A 152 15.49 12.33 5.88
C ASN A 152 15.13 13.61 6.64
N ARG A 153 15.32 13.59 7.94
CA ARG A 153 14.91 14.63 8.89
C ARG A 153 15.43 16.03 8.53
N ALA A 154 16.66 16.11 8.04
CA ALA A 154 17.29 17.38 7.69
C ALA A 154 16.81 17.95 6.34
N ASN A 155 16.20 17.11 5.47
CA ASN A 155 15.80 17.50 4.13
C ASN A 155 14.37 17.03 3.80
N SER A 156 13.42 17.46 4.61
CA SER A 156 12.01 17.09 4.46
C SER A 156 11.10 18.27 4.79
N SER A 157 10.16 18.56 3.91
CA SER A 157 9.01 19.42 4.22
C SER A 157 7.88 18.53 4.73
N ASP A 158 7.58 18.60 6.01
CA ASP A 158 6.63 17.73 6.69
C ASP A 158 5.98 18.44 7.90
N SER A 159 5.36 17.72 8.81
CA SER A 159 4.58 18.28 9.91
C SER A 159 5.36 19.25 10.82
N HIS A 160 6.68 19.14 10.88
CA HIS A 160 7.48 20.11 11.65
C HIS A 160 7.39 21.53 11.06
N ALA A 161 7.20 21.65 9.75
CA ALA A 161 7.16 22.92 9.05
C ALA A 161 5.73 23.46 8.84
N TRP A 162 4.76 22.57 8.59
CA TRP A 162 3.40 22.98 8.22
C TRP A 162 2.29 22.45 9.16
N GLY A 163 2.66 21.76 10.25
CA GLY A 163 1.73 21.33 11.30
C GLY A 163 1.15 19.92 11.07
N PRO A 164 0.13 19.54 11.86
CA PRO A 164 -0.51 18.23 11.78
C PRO A 164 -1.17 17.95 10.43
N LEU A 165 -1.18 16.68 10.04
CA LEU A 165 -1.85 16.18 8.84
C LEU A 165 -3.28 15.73 9.19
N PRO A 166 -4.33 16.32 8.61
CA PRO A 166 -5.69 15.85 8.80
C PRO A 166 -5.89 14.44 8.20
N ARG A 167 -6.61 13.57 8.92
CA ARG A 167 -6.94 12.19 8.50
C ARG A 167 -7.49 12.11 7.08
N LYS A 168 -8.37 13.03 6.70
CA LYS A 168 -9.02 13.11 5.39
C LYS A 168 -8.07 13.28 4.21
N ASN A 169 -6.85 13.78 4.46
CA ASN A 169 -5.85 13.98 3.42
C ASN A 169 -5.09 12.70 3.09
N ILE A 170 -5.16 11.66 3.95
CA ILE A 170 -4.46 10.40 3.73
C ILE A 170 -5.13 9.61 2.60
N ILE A 171 -4.38 9.34 1.54
CA ILE A 171 -4.81 8.57 0.37
C ILE A 171 -4.70 7.07 0.65
N GLY A 172 -3.58 6.63 1.26
CA GLY A 172 -3.37 5.22 1.54
C GLY A 172 -1.98 4.90 2.09
N LYS A 173 -1.77 3.61 2.37
CA LYS A 173 -0.54 3.04 2.90
C LYS A 173 0.37 2.62 1.75
N ALA A 174 1.62 3.09 1.74
CA ALA A 174 2.62 2.61 0.81
C ALA A 174 2.91 1.14 1.12
N TRP A 175 2.78 0.26 0.14
CA TRP A 175 2.80 -1.18 0.39
C TRP A 175 3.98 -1.88 -0.25
N LEU A 176 4.22 -1.62 -1.54
CA LEU A 176 5.19 -2.35 -2.36
C LEU A 176 5.95 -1.38 -3.25
N CYS A 177 7.27 -1.52 -3.33
CA CYS A 177 8.07 -0.94 -4.40
C CYS A 177 8.16 -1.96 -5.55
N TYR A 178 7.72 -1.58 -6.76
CA TYR A 178 7.74 -2.48 -7.92
C TYR A 178 8.73 -2.06 -9.01
N TRP A 179 9.40 -0.94 -8.84
CA TRP A 179 10.46 -0.47 -9.72
C TRP A 179 11.36 0.55 -9.00
N PRO A 180 12.65 0.57 -9.24
CA PRO A 180 13.43 -0.32 -10.09
C PRO A 180 13.65 -1.70 -9.44
N PRO A 181 14.04 -2.75 -10.21
CA PRO A 181 14.15 -4.12 -9.70
C PRO A 181 15.07 -4.29 -8.48
N GLN A 182 16.08 -3.44 -8.33
CA GLN A 182 17.01 -3.46 -7.19
C GLN A 182 16.31 -3.16 -5.84
N HIS A 183 15.16 -2.50 -5.89
CA HIS A 183 14.37 -2.11 -4.72
C HIS A 183 13.02 -2.83 -4.65
N TRP A 184 12.85 -3.90 -5.42
CA TRP A 184 11.62 -4.68 -5.43
C TRP A 184 11.38 -5.33 -4.06
N GLY A 185 10.24 -5.06 -3.48
CA GLY A 185 9.88 -5.65 -2.20
C GLY A 185 8.83 -4.86 -1.43
N MET A 186 8.42 -5.45 -0.31
CA MET A 186 7.51 -4.79 0.63
C MET A 186 8.22 -3.60 1.27
N ILE A 187 7.48 -2.50 1.41
CA ILE A 187 8.00 -1.31 2.10
C ILE A 187 8.04 -1.60 3.61
N PRO A 188 9.18 -1.34 4.28
CA PRO A 188 9.31 -1.61 5.71
C PRO A 188 8.48 -0.62 6.54
N HIS A 189 7.51 -1.14 7.26
CA HIS A 189 6.76 -0.43 8.28
C HIS A 189 7.30 -0.82 9.65
N TYR A 190 7.46 0.16 10.52
CA TYR A 190 7.94 -0.10 11.88
C TYR A 190 6.76 -0.12 12.84
N SER A 191 6.65 -1.19 13.63
CA SER A 191 5.72 -1.24 14.74
C SER A 191 6.43 -0.74 15.98
N PHE A 192 5.91 0.32 16.58
CA PHE A 192 6.42 0.85 17.83
C PHE A 192 5.60 0.30 18.98
N PRO A 193 6.22 -0.12 20.09
CA PRO A 193 5.48 -0.47 21.29
C PRO A 193 4.65 0.73 21.76
N SER A 194 3.45 0.47 22.27
CA SER A 194 2.60 1.53 22.83
C SER A 194 3.35 2.22 23.98
N PRO A 195 3.33 3.56 24.07
CA PRO A 195 3.89 4.27 25.20
C PRO A 195 3.21 3.78 26.50
N GLY A 196 3.93 3.13 27.38
CA GLY A 196 3.41 2.57 28.65
C GLY A 196 3.15 1.06 28.66
N GLY A 197 3.44 0.31 27.61
CA GLY A 197 3.52 -1.15 27.66
C GLY A 197 4.83 -1.56 28.33
N GLU A 198 4.74 -2.11 29.53
CA GLU A 198 5.86 -2.74 30.24
C GLU A 198 6.48 -3.81 29.35
N GLN A 199 7.79 -3.76 29.21
CA GLN A 199 8.55 -4.91 28.73
C GLN A 199 8.50 -5.95 29.85
N GLU A 200 7.66 -6.97 29.70
CA GLU A 200 7.79 -8.22 30.42
C GLU A 200 8.93 -9.08 29.86
#